data_7cda1cbd0e952361f705452def309df3
#
_entry.id   7cda1cbd0e952361f705452def309df3
#
_cell.length_a   1.000
_cell.length_b   1.000
_cell.length_c   1.000
_cell.angle_alpha   90.00
_cell.angle_beta   90.00
_cell.angle_gamma   90.00
#
_symmetry.space_group_name_H-M   'P 1'
#
loop_
_entity.id
_entity.type
_entity.pdbx_description
1 polymer ?
#
loop_
_entity_poly.entity_id
_entity_poly.type
_entity_poly.pdbx_seq_one_letter_code
_entity_poly.pdbx_strand_id
1 'polypeptide(L)'
;MYDAHQEDDEPRFRRYVFVYGTLRSGGRLHYTMEETGATFVGDASVAGALYNLGPYPGMTEPRETGDRVRGEVWLVSDECLYTMDFMEGVEHGLYERVKLTAIDEMANSWDVWAYRYLHPVQEGARITSGDWGELTT
;
A
#
# COMPACT_ATOMS: atom_id res chain seq x y z
N MET A 1 24.19 -18.63 -18.68
CA MET A 1 23.62 -18.22 -18.33
C MET A 1 23.08 -17.64 -18.16
N TYR A 2 23.02 -17.21 -18.14
CA TYR A 2 22.34 -16.51 -17.79
C TYR A 2 22.49 -15.88 -17.37
N ASP A 3 22.66 -15.52 -17.44
CA ASP A 3 22.62 -14.89 -16.91
C ASP A 3 22.34 -14.58 -16.16
N ALA A 4 22.80 -14.55 -15.84
CA ALA A 4 22.41 -14.37 -15.04
C ALA A 4 22.38 -13.61 -14.36
N HIS A 5 22.72 -12.94 -14.41
CA HIS A 5 22.45 -12.21 -13.86
C HIS A 5 22.14 -11.24 -13.92
N GLN A 6 22.46 -10.90 -14.33
CA GLN A 6 22.05 -10.03 -14.28
C GLN A 6 21.04 -9.79 -14.23
N GLU A 7 21.07 -9.65 -14.55
CA GLU A 7 20.13 -9.57 -14.18
C GLU A 7 19.42 -10.04 -13.41
N ASP A 8 19.87 -10.26 -13.52
CA ASP A 8 19.30 -11.00 -12.79
C ASP A 8 18.79 -10.77 -11.74
N ASP A 9 19.00 -10.28 -11.81
CA ASP A 9 18.83 -10.06 -10.51
C ASP A 9 17.71 -9.18 -10.21
N GLU A 10 17.66 -8.05 -10.77
CA GLU A 10 16.75 -7.04 -10.33
C GLU A 10 15.31 -7.40 -10.42
N PRO A 11 14.78 -7.89 -11.55
CA PRO A 11 13.34 -8.11 -11.64
C PRO A 11 12.83 -9.13 -10.65
N ARG A 12 13.63 -10.14 -10.33
CA ARG A 12 13.12 -11.17 -9.45
C ARG A 12 13.06 -10.75 -8.01
N PHE A 13 13.70 -9.64 -7.63
CA PHE A 13 13.65 -9.15 -6.25
C PHE A 13 12.74 -7.96 -6.11
N ARG A 14 11.91 -7.70 -7.10
CA ARG A 14 10.99 -6.59 -7.03
C ARG A 14 9.58 -7.07 -6.82
N ARG A 15 8.82 -6.26 -6.10
CA ARG A 15 7.43 -6.57 -5.75
C ARG A 15 6.57 -5.35 -5.96
N TYR A 16 5.31 -5.56 -6.29
CA TYR A 16 4.35 -4.47 -6.31
C TYR A 16 3.79 -4.29 -4.92
N VAL A 17 3.68 -3.04 -4.49
CA VAL A 17 3.07 -2.71 -3.21
C VAL A 17 2.05 -1.60 -3.44
N PHE A 18 0.96 -1.68 -2.69
CA PHE A 18 -0.09 -0.68 -2.72
C PHE A 18 0.00 0.14 -1.44
N VAL A 19 0.12 1.46 -1.60
CA VAL A 19 0.20 2.37 -0.45
C VAL A 19 -0.99 3.32 -0.50
N TYR A 20 -1.60 3.57 0.65
CA TYR A 20 -2.82 4.38 0.69
C TYR A 20 -2.77 5.49 1.74
N GLY A 21 -1.66 5.61 2.47
CA GLY A 21 -1.52 6.58 3.54
C GLY A 21 -0.28 7.43 3.39
N THR A 22 0.52 7.49 4.45
CA THR A 22 1.65 8.41 4.52
C THR A 22 2.79 8.07 3.57
N LEU A 23 2.78 6.88 2.98
CA LEU A 23 3.79 6.50 1.98
C LEU A 23 3.42 6.93 0.56
N ARG A 24 2.19 7.40 0.33
CA ARG A 24 1.78 7.88 -0.99
C ARG A 24 2.56 9.13 -1.36
N SER A 25 2.60 9.42 -2.67
CA SER A 25 3.17 10.67 -3.18
C SER A 25 2.55 11.84 -2.43
N GLY A 26 3.37 12.73 -1.91
CA GLY A 26 2.91 13.85 -1.10
C GLY A 26 2.64 13.49 0.33
N GLY A 27 2.71 12.22 0.71
CA GLY A 27 2.53 11.80 2.07
C GLY A 27 3.78 12.02 2.90
N ARG A 28 3.58 12.07 4.21
CA ARG A 28 4.63 12.42 5.14
C ARG A 28 5.82 11.48 5.13
N LEU A 29 5.59 10.19 4.84
CA LEU A 29 6.64 9.19 4.83
C LEU A 29 7.07 8.79 3.43
N HIS A 30 6.66 9.53 2.42
CA HIS A 30 6.96 9.18 1.04
C HIS A 30 8.47 9.16 0.75
N TYR A 31 9.25 9.93 1.49
CA TYR A 31 10.69 9.96 1.25
C TYR A 31 11.32 8.57 1.35
N THR A 32 10.73 7.67 2.14
CA THR A 32 11.22 6.30 2.26
C THR A 32 11.18 5.59 0.92
N MET A 33 10.11 5.81 0.16
CA MET A 33 9.96 5.23 -1.16
C MET A 33 11.05 5.73 -2.09
N GLU A 34 11.33 7.02 -2.04
CA GLU A 34 12.33 7.61 -2.91
C GLU A 34 13.73 7.15 -2.55
N GLU A 35 14.04 7.06 -1.26
CA GLU A 35 15.37 6.67 -0.82
C GLU A 35 15.71 5.24 -1.18
N THR A 36 14.71 4.38 -1.26
CA THR A 36 14.94 2.97 -1.56
C THR A 36 14.79 2.66 -3.05
N GLY A 37 14.63 3.68 -3.87
CA GLY A 37 14.59 3.50 -5.32
C GLY A 37 13.31 2.90 -5.86
N ALA A 38 12.20 3.12 -5.17
CA ALA A 38 10.90 2.61 -5.63
C ALA A 38 10.47 3.32 -6.91
N THR A 39 9.73 2.60 -7.76
CA THR A 39 9.24 3.12 -9.03
C THR A 39 7.73 3.23 -8.99
N PHE A 40 7.21 4.41 -9.26
CA PHE A 40 5.76 4.64 -9.33
C PHE A 40 5.18 3.92 -10.54
N VAL A 41 4.10 3.16 -10.32
CA VAL A 41 3.42 2.44 -11.39
C VAL A 41 2.13 3.17 -11.78
N GLY A 42 1.32 3.56 -10.81
CA GLY A 42 0.08 4.28 -11.12
C GLY A 42 -0.87 4.33 -9.95
N ASP A 43 -1.90 5.14 -10.11
CA ASP A 43 -2.98 5.22 -9.15
C ASP A 43 -3.90 4.02 -9.33
N ALA A 44 -4.43 3.50 -8.23
CA ALA A 44 -5.28 2.32 -8.29
C ALA A 44 -6.11 2.24 -7.04
N SER A 45 -6.94 1.20 -6.94
CA SER A 45 -7.71 0.94 -5.72
C SER A 45 -7.74 -0.55 -5.46
N VAL A 46 -7.97 -0.87 -4.19
CA VAL A 46 -8.15 -2.27 -3.76
C VAL A 46 -9.47 -2.36 -3.01
N ALA A 47 -10.02 -3.57 -2.91
CA ALA A 47 -11.21 -3.81 -2.10
C ALA A 47 -10.85 -3.61 -0.63
N GLY A 48 -11.60 -2.78 0.07
CA GLY A 48 -11.32 -2.52 1.48
C GLY A 48 -12.12 -1.37 2.01
N ALA A 49 -12.04 -1.17 3.32
CA ALA A 49 -12.68 -0.05 4.00
C ALA A 49 -11.61 0.74 4.73
N LEU A 50 -11.69 2.07 4.67
CA LEU A 50 -10.64 2.95 5.17
C LEU A 50 -11.14 3.71 6.40
N TYR A 51 -10.29 3.82 7.40
CA TYR A 51 -10.62 4.48 8.66
C TYR A 51 -9.54 5.48 9.05
N ASN A 52 -9.98 6.59 9.64
CA ASN A 52 -9.08 7.62 10.14
C ASN A 52 -8.66 7.23 11.55
N LEU A 53 -7.38 6.93 11.74
CA LEU A 53 -6.82 6.57 13.05
C LEU A 53 -6.12 7.75 13.69
N GLY A 54 -6.23 8.94 13.08
CA GLY A 54 -5.58 10.15 13.56
C GLY A 54 -4.40 10.51 12.68
N PRO A 55 -3.18 10.20 13.09
CA PRO A 55 -2.00 10.59 12.29
C PRO A 55 -1.84 9.76 11.02
N TYR A 56 -2.55 8.64 10.89
CA TYR A 56 -2.46 7.77 9.72
C TYR A 56 -3.77 6.99 9.57
N PRO A 57 -4.01 6.39 8.39
CA PRO A 57 -5.23 5.62 8.19
C PRO A 57 -4.99 4.14 8.43
N GLY A 58 -6.09 3.41 8.58
CA GLY A 58 -6.07 1.95 8.63
C GLY A 58 -7.09 1.39 7.67
N MET A 59 -6.69 0.37 6.93
CA MET A 59 -7.57 -0.33 6.00
C MET A 59 -7.96 -1.67 6.57
N THR A 60 -9.24 -2.00 6.44
CA THR A 60 -9.76 -3.31 6.82
C THR A 60 -10.33 -4.00 5.59
N GLU A 61 -10.88 -5.20 5.79
CA GLU A 61 -11.64 -5.83 4.73
C GLU A 61 -12.85 -4.97 4.37
N PRO A 62 -13.40 -5.12 3.17
CA PRO A 62 -14.60 -4.36 2.80
C PRO A 62 -15.72 -4.62 3.79
N ARG A 63 -16.50 -3.58 4.11
CA ARG A 63 -17.68 -3.70 4.94
C ARG A 63 -18.89 -4.01 4.11
N GLU A 64 -18.90 -3.49 2.87
CA GLU A 64 -20.01 -3.67 1.93
C GLU A 64 -19.42 -3.98 0.57
N THR A 65 -20.25 -4.59 -0.28
CA THR A 65 -19.87 -4.83 -1.66
C THR A 65 -19.58 -3.50 -2.34
N GLY A 66 -18.43 -3.43 -3.01
CA GLY A 66 -18.06 -2.22 -3.73
C GLY A 66 -17.18 -1.26 -2.96
N ASP A 67 -16.92 -1.54 -1.68
CA ASP A 67 -16.01 -0.68 -0.92
C ASP A 67 -14.60 -0.75 -1.51
N ARG A 68 -14.03 0.41 -1.81
CA ARG A 68 -12.69 0.51 -2.38
C ARG A 68 -11.85 1.50 -1.61
N VAL A 69 -10.55 1.22 -1.50
CA VAL A 69 -9.56 2.12 -0.92
C VAL A 69 -8.66 2.59 -2.04
N ARG A 70 -8.50 3.89 -2.17
CA ARG A 70 -7.68 4.50 -3.22
C ARG A 70 -6.24 4.65 -2.76
N GLY A 71 -5.32 4.47 -3.69
CA GLY A 71 -3.91 4.59 -3.37
C GLY A 71 -3.06 4.51 -4.61
N GLU A 72 -1.83 4.09 -4.42
CA GLU A 72 -0.82 4.05 -5.48
C GLU A 72 -0.13 2.70 -5.49
N VAL A 73 0.17 2.21 -6.69
CA VAL A 73 0.96 1.00 -6.88
C VAL A 73 2.39 1.43 -7.17
N TRP A 74 3.33 0.83 -6.46
CA TRP A 74 4.76 1.08 -6.63
C TRP A 74 5.48 -0.24 -6.81
N LEU A 75 6.55 -0.24 -7.60
CA LEU A 75 7.43 -1.38 -7.75
C LEU A 75 8.61 -1.16 -6.81
N VAL A 76 8.81 -2.09 -5.88
CA VAL A 76 9.80 -1.93 -4.81
C VAL A 76 10.68 -3.15 -4.73
N SER A 77 11.88 -2.96 -4.16
CA SER A 77 12.79 -4.07 -3.88
C SER A 77 12.35 -4.77 -2.60
N ASP A 78 12.87 -5.97 -2.39
CA ASP A 78 12.65 -6.69 -1.14
C ASP A 78 13.15 -5.88 0.05
N GLU A 79 14.25 -5.18 -0.12
CA GLU A 79 14.80 -4.35 0.93
C GLU A 79 13.84 -3.21 1.31
N CYS A 80 13.26 -2.57 0.32
CA CYS A 80 12.27 -1.53 0.55
C CYS A 80 11.07 -2.09 1.29
N LEU A 81 10.61 -3.27 0.89
CA LEU A 81 9.46 -3.90 1.50
C LEU A 81 9.73 -4.22 2.97
N TYR A 82 10.93 -4.68 3.29
CA TYR A 82 11.30 -4.91 4.69
C TYR A 82 11.23 -3.62 5.50
N THR A 83 11.73 -2.53 4.94
CA THR A 83 11.66 -1.24 5.61
C THR A 83 10.22 -0.83 5.86
N MET A 84 9.35 -1.05 4.87
CA MET A 84 7.93 -0.73 5.01
C MET A 84 7.28 -1.59 6.09
N ASP A 85 7.61 -2.90 6.14
CA ASP A 85 7.09 -3.76 7.19
C ASP A 85 7.44 -3.21 8.58
N PHE A 86 8.66 -2.74 8.73
CA PHE A 86 9.12 -2.18 10.00
C PHE A 86 8.33 -0.91 10.34
N MET A 87 8.16 -0.03 9.36
CA MET A 87 7.45 1.23 9.58
C MET A 87 5.97 1.02 9.88
N GLU A 88 5.37 -0.06 9.34
CA GLU A 88 3.97 -0.36 9.58
C GLU A 88 3.77 -1.15 10.87
N GLY A 89 4.84 -1.49 11.57
CA GLY A 89 4.73 -2.19 12.83
C GLY A 89 4.25 -3.62 12.69
N VAL A 90 4.61 -4.27 11.59
CA VAL A 90 4.17 -5.65 11.34
C VAL A 90 4.63 -6.58 12.45
N GLU A 91 5.87 -6.42 12.94
CA GLU A 91 6.38 -7.25 14.02
C GLU A 91 5.60 -7.11 15.31
N HIS A 92 4.97 -5.96 15.50
CA HIS A 92 4.25 -5.67 16.74
C HIS A 92 2.75 -5.85 16.58
N GLY A 93 2.31 -6.41 15.46
CA GLY A 93 0.90 -6.70 15.27
C GLY A 93 0.03 -5.49 15.00
N LEU A 94 0.61 -4.38 14.57
CA LEU A 94 -0.17 -3.18 14.27
C LEU A 94 -0.87 -3.32 12.92
N TYR A 95 -0.13 -3.74 11.90
CA TYR A 95 -0.66 -4.06 10.57
C TYR A 95 -0.15 -5.43 10.16
N GLU A 96 -0.85 -6.02 9.20
CA GLU A 96 -0.36 -7.26 8.59
C GLU A 96 -0.23 -7.02 7.08
N ARG A 97 0.79 -7.59 6.48
CA ARG A 97 1.02 -7.47 5.04
C ARG A 97 0.25 -8.58 4.34
N VAL A 98 -0.66 -8.20 3.46
CA VAL A 98 -1.55 -9.15 2.77
C VAL A 98 -1.45 -8.95 1.28
N LYS A 99 -1.81 -9.98 0.52
CA LYS A 99 -1.80 -9.91 -0.95
C LYS A 99 -3.20 -9.56 -1.42
N LEU A 100 -3.31 -8.52 -2.23
CA LEU A 100 -4.58 -8.06 -2.77
C LEU A 100 -4.42 -7.81 -4.26
N THR A 101 -5.54 -7.55 -4.95
CA THR A 101 -5.52 -7.15 -6.36
C THR A 101 -5.87 -5.67 -6.45
N ALA A 102 -4.98 -4.90 -7.04
CA ALA A 102 -5.22 -3.47 -7.28
C ALA A 102 -5.69 -3.30 -8.71
N ILE A 103 -6.63 -2.40 -8.92
CA ILE A 103 -7.23 -2.16 -10.24
C ILE A 103 -7.23 -0.67 -10.50
N ASP A 104 -6.83 -0.26 -11.72
CA ASP A 104 -6.87 1.15 -12.10
C ASP A 104 -8.12 1.44 -12.92
N GLU A 105 -8.23 2.69 -13.38
CA GLU A 105 -9.42 3.13 -14.12
C GLU A 105 -9.58 2.45 -15.47
N MET A 106 -8.49 1.94 -16.01
CA MET A 106 -8.50 1.27 -17.31
C MET A 106 -8.62 -0.24 -17.17
N ALA A 107 -8.95 -0.70 -15.96
CA ALA A 107 -9.11 -2.12 -15.64
C ALA A 107 -7.82 -2.93 -15.71
N ASN A 108 -6.67 -2.26 -15.73
CA ASN A 108 -5.40 -2.97 -15.51
C ASN A 108 -5.34 -3.41 -14.07
N SER A 109 -4.75 -4.58 -13.82
CA SER A 109 -4.69 -5.11 -12.47
C SER A 109 -3.30 -5.59 -12.13
N TRP A 110 -2.99 -5.56 -10.85
CA TRP A 110 -1.72 -6.01 -10.29
C TRP A 110 -1.98 -6.78 -9.02
N ASP A 111 -1.24 -7.86 -8.81
CA ASP A 111 -1.19 -8.50 -7.50
C ASP A 111 -0.21 -7.70 -6.67
N VAL A 112 -0.68 -7.17 -5.54
CA VAL A 112 0.11 -6.24 -4.74
C VAL A 112 0.15 -6.70 -3.30
N TRP A 113 1.22 -6.31 -2.60
CA TRP A 113 1.25 -6.36 -1.15
C TRP A 113 0.62 -5.09 -0.62
N ALA A 114 -0.14 -5.21 0.46
CA ALA A 114 -0.79 -4.07 1.09
C ALA A 114 -0.81 -4.30 2.60
N TYR A 115 -1.04 -3.24 3.35
CA TYR A 115 -1.00 -3.32 4.82
C TYR A 115 -2.41 -3.15 5.36
N ARG A 116 -2.87 -4.16 6.09
CA ARG A 116 -4.20 -4.18 6.67
C ARG A 116 -4.09 -3.98 8.18
N TYR A 117 -4.88 -3.05 8.71
CA TYR A 117 -4.85 -2.73 10.14
C TYR A 117 -5.48 -3.86 10.94
N LEU A 118 -4.83 -4.23 12.06
CA LEU A 118 -5.23 -5.43 12.81
C LEU A 118 -6.05 -5.15 14.06
N HIS A 119 -6.22 -3.88 14.44
CA HIS A 119 -6.93 -3.55 15.67
C HIS A 119 -8.33 -3.07 15.37
N PRO A 120 -9.22 -3.07 16.39
CA PRO A 120 -10.60 -2.62 16.17
C PRO A 120 -10.66 -1.18 15.68
N VAL A 121 -11.66 -0.89 14.86
CA VAL A 121 -11.89 0.44 14.31
C VAL A 121 -13.27 0.91 14.73
N GLN A 122 -13.46 2.23 14.74
CA GLN A 122 -14.75 2.82 15.09
C GLN A 122 -15.45 3.25 13.81
N GLU A 123 -16.74 2.93 13.72
CA GLU A 123 -17.51 3.26 12.51
C GLU A 123 -17.56 4.76 12.27
N GLY A 124 -17.56 5.55 13.32
CA GLY A 124 -17.56 7.00 13.15
C GLY A 124 -16.28 7.55 12.55
N ALA A 125 -15.24 6.74 12.47
CA ALA A 125 -13.97 7.15 11.87
C ALA A 125 -13.87 6.71 10.41
N ARG A 126 -14.92 6.16 9.82
CA ARG A 126 -14.94 5.67 8.46
C ARG A 126 -14.68 6.78 7.45
N ILE A 127 -13.81 6.54 6.52
CA ILE A 127 -13.58 7.47 5.41
C ILE A 127 -14.31 6.89 4.20
N THR A 128 -15.53 7.36 3.97
CA THR A 128 -16.40 6.77 2.97
C THR A 128 -15.89 6.98 1.54
N SER A 129 -15.10 8.03 1.31
CA SER A 129 -14.52 8.24 -0.01
C SER A 129 -13.45 7.19 -0.32
N GLY A 130 -12.89 6.55 0.70
CA GLY A 130 -11.79 5.60 0.52
C GLY A 130 -10.47 6.25 0.18
N ASP A 131 -10.36 7.57 0.35
CA ASP A 131 -9.16 8.30 -0.07
C ASP A 131 -8.62 9.14 1.08
N TRP A 132 -7.52 8.69 1.67
CA TRP A 132 -6.86 9.40 2.75
C TRP A 132 -6.35 10.77 2.30
N GLY A 133 -5.90 10.87 1.03
CA GLY A 133 -5.36 12.11 0.51
C GLY A 133 -6.36 13.26 0.53
N GLU A 134 -7.65 12.95 0.43
CA GLU A 134 -8.68 13.99 0.48
C GLU A 134 -8.78 14.65 1.84
N LEU A 135 -8.40 13.95 2.89
CA LEU A 135 -8.46 14.50 4.25
C LEU A 135 -7.28 15.39 4.57
N THR A 136 -6.17 15.24 3.84
CA THR A 136 -4.93 15.94 4.15
C THR A 136 -4.67 17.11 3.22
N THR A 137 -5.53 17.31 2.24
CA THR A 137 -5.43 18.45 1.32
C THR A 137 -6.42 19.60 1.68
#